data_402ed326d1163021dbf40392ee21f470
#
_entry.id   402ed326d1163021dbf40392ee21f470
#
_cell.length_a   1.000
_cell.length_b   1.000
_cell.length_c   1.000
_cell.angle_alpha   90.00
_cell.angle_beta   90.00
_cell.angle_gamma   90.00
#
_symmetry.space_group_name_H-M   'P 1'
#
loop_
_entity.id
_entity.type
_entity.pdbx_description
1 polymer ?
#
loop_
_entity_poly.entity_id
_entity_poly.type
_entity_poly.pdbx_seq_one_letter_code
_entity_poly.pdbx_strand_id
1 'polypeptide(L)'
;WLEWRTKNITDFMALARKEVKAANPRVSFGTYTGAWYPSYYEVGVNFASKNYDPGKDFSWATPEYKNYGYAELLDLYATGNYYTDITIEEYKKTNRSIWNETDSQAQSGTWYCVEGSCRHLRHILKGNKFIGGILVDQFYDNPAKLSETIEMNLRRSDGLMVFDIVHIISKNLWKEVEEGMKNGGSL
;
A
#
# COMPACT_ATOMS: atom_id res chain seq x y z
N TRP A 1 3.53 9.18 -23.44
CA TRP A 1 2.56 8.09 -23.26
C TRP A 1 2.18 7.93 -21.77
N LEU A 2 3.14 7.85 -20.90
CA LEU A 2 2.96 7.63 -19.46
C LEU A 2 2.08 8.73 -18.82
N GLU A 3 2.41 10.01 -19.02
CA GLU A 3 1.61 11.12 -18.52
C GLU A 3 0.18 11.11 -19.06
N TRP A 4 0.02 10.84 -20.35
CA TRP A 4 -1.30 10.73 -20.97
C TRP A 4 -2.13 9.63 -20.28
N ARG A 5 -1.53 8.46 -20.05
CA ARG A 5 -2.21 7.34 -19.38
C ARG A 5 -2.56 7.68 -17.93
N THR A 6 -1.62 8.24 -17.19
CA THR A 6 -1.83 8.63 -15.79
C THR A 6 -2.93 9.68 -15.68
N LYS A 7 -2.93 10.67 -16.58
CA LYS A 7 -3.99 11.67 -16.64
C LYS A 7 -5.36 11.02 -16.86
N ASN A 8 -5.48 10.10 -17.82
CA ASN A 8 -6.76 9.42 -18.10
C ASN A 8 -7.24 8.62 -16.88
N ILE A 9 -6.35 7.95 -16.17
CA ILE A 9 -6.69 7.22 -14.93
C ILE A 9 -7.19 8.20 -13.87
N THR A 10 -6.49 9.30 -13.65
CA THR A 10 -6.87 10.32 -12.67
C THR A 10 -8.20 11.00 -13.03
N ASP A 11 -8.42 11.31 -14.29
CA ASP A 11 -9.69 11.86 -14.78
C ASP A 11 -10.84 10.87 -14.57
N PHE A 12 -10.61 9.58 -14.84
CA PHE A 12 -11.58 8.53 -14.53
C PHE A 12 -11.88 8.44 -13.03
N MET A 13 -10.86 8.49 -12.17
CA MET A 13 -11.06 8.46 -10.71
C MET A 13 -11.87 9.66 -10.23
N ALA A 14 -11.60 10.84 -10.79
CA ALA A 14 -12.36 12.05 -10.46
C ALA A 14 -13.84 11.94 -10.91
N LEU A 15 -14.09 11.44 -12.11
CA LEU A 15 -15.43 11.22 -12.62
C LEU A 15 -16.18 10.16 -11.80
N ALA A 16 -15.55 9.03 -11.54
CA ALA A 16 -16.15 7.94 -10.77
C ALA A 16 -16.53 8.41 -9.35
N ARG A 17 -15.61 9.14 -8.68
CA ARG A 17 -15.92 9.76 -7.39
C ARG A 17 -17.15 10.67 -7.47
N LYS A 18 -17.18 11.55 -8.46
CA LYS A 18 -18.32 12.49 -8.66
C LYS A 18 -19.64 11.73 -8.76
N GLU A 19 -19.70 10.70 -9.60
CA GLU A 19 -20.93 9.92 -9.81
C GLU A 19 -21.33 9.13 -8.55
N VAL A 20 -20.39 8.49 -7.87
CA VAL A 20 -20.64 7.78 -6.61
C VAL A 20 -21.19 8.74 -5.55
N LYS A 21 -20.56 9.92 -5.39
CA LYS A 21 -21.00 10.90 -4.39
C LYS A 21 -22.31 11.58 -4.74
N ALA A 22 -22.63 11.70 -6.02
CA ALA A 22 -23.94 12.19 -6.48
C ALA A 22 -25.05 11.19 -6.19
N ALA A 23 -24.77 9.89 -6.36
CA ALA A 23 -25.73 8.83 -6.07
C ALA A 23 -25.93 8.64 -4.54
N ASN A 24 -24.86 8.67 -3.77
CA ASN A 24 -24.93 8.61 -2.31
C ASN A 24 -23.68 9.23 -1.66
N PRO A 25 -23.77 10.43 -1.10
CA PRO A 25 -22.62 11.14 -0.51
C PRO A 25 -21.99 10.42 0.69
N ARG A 26 -22.74 9.49 1.35
CA ARG A 26 -22.26 8.74 2.51
C ARG A 26 -21.41 7.52 2.14
N VAL A 27 -21.44 7.06 0.89
CA VAL A 27 -20.63 5.92 0.45
C VAL A 27 -19.17 6.37 0.35
N SER A 28 -18.26 5.62 0.97
CA SER A 28 -16.82 5.85 0.82
C SER A 28 -16.39 5.43 -0.57
N PHE A 29 -15.65 6.32 -1.25
CA PHE A 29 -15.01 6.03 -2.52
C PHE A 29 -13.54 5.72 -2.27
N GLY A 30 -13.08 4.57 -2.73
CA GLY A 30 -11.72 4.13 -2.48
C GLY A 30 -11.17 3.25 -3.58
N THR A 31 -9.88 2.94 -3.45
CA THR A 31 -9.20 2.02 -4.36
C THR A 31 -8.23 1.13 -3.59
N TYR A 32 -7.85 0.04 -4.24
CA TYR A 32 -6.78 -0.84 -3.81
C TYR A 32 -5.67 -0.86 -4.85
N THR A 33 -4.42 -0.80 -4.39
CA THR A 33 -3.23 -1.13 -5.18
C THR A 33 -2.22 -1.87 -4.31
N GLY A 34 -1.21 -2.50 -4.92
CA GLY A 34 -0.04 -2.92 -4.15
C GLY A 34 0.75 -1.71 -3.65
N ALA A 35 1.59 -1.91 -2.66
CA ALA A 35 2.44 -0.85 -2.10
C ALA A 35 3.62 -0.47 -3.01
N TRP A 36 3.78 -1.12 -4.13
CA TRP A 36 4.89 -1.00 -5.08
C TRP A 36 4.74 0.23 -5.98
N TYR A 37 4.85 1.42 -5.43
CA TYR A 37 4.70 2.67 -6.18
C TYR A 37 5.60 2.75 -7.42
N PRO A 38 6.90 2.37 -7.37
CA PRO A 38 7.75 2.42 -8.54
C PRO A 38 7.30 1.55 -9.69
N SER A 39 6.71 0.38 -9.42
CA SER A 39 6.21 -0.52 -10.47
C SER A 39 4.88 -0.07 -11.07
N TYR A 40 4.08 0.68 -10.33
CA TYR A 40 2.79 1.16 -10.81
C TYR A 40 2.89 2.28 -11.85
N TYR A 41 4.01 3.02 -11.87
CA TYR A 41 4.19 4.07 -12.89
C TYR A 41 4.22 3.47 -14.31
N GLU A 42 4.77 2.28 -14.51
CA GLU A 42 4.86 1.60 -15.79
C GLU A 42 3.49 1.37 -16.43
N VAL A 43 2.46 1.27 -15.61
CA VAL A 43 1.05 1.15 -16.04
C VAL A 43 0.27 2.45 -15.87
N GLY A 44 0.94 3.56 -15.59
CA GLY A 44 0.35 4.89 -15.49
C GLY A 44 -0.52 5.11 -14.25
N VAL A 45 -0.30 4.35 -13.17
CA VAL A 45 -1.05 4.51 -11.92
C VAL A 45 -0.26 5.36 -10.94
N ASN A 46 -0.76 6.56 -10.64
CA ASN A 46 -0.18 7.46 -9.67
C ASN A 46 -1.13 7.65 -8.47
N PHE A 47 -1.06 6.72 -7.53
CA PHE A 47 -1.88 6.79 -6.30
C PHE A 47 -1.32 7.72 -5.23
N ALA A 48 -0.22 8.42 -5.50
CA ALA A 48 0.35 9.37 -4.56
C ALA A 48 -0.48 10.66 -4.43
N SER A 49 -0.17 11.46 -3.43
CA SER A 49 -0.70 12.81 -3.27
C SER A 49 -0.16 13.76 -4.34
N LYS A 50 -0.96 14.72 -4.77
CA LYS A 50 -0.50 15.86 -5.61
C LYS A 50 0.56 16.73 -4.91
N ASN A 51 0.65 16.65 -3.59
CA ASN A 51 1.65 17.35 -2.79
C ASN A 51 2.98 16.57 -2.67
N TYR A 52 3.05 15.38 -3.22
CA TYR A 52 4.27 14.62 -3.36
C TYR A 52 4.88 14.84 -4.75
N ASP A 53 6.17 15.09 -4.79
CA ASP A 53 6.91 15.27 -6.04
C ASP A 53 7.77 14.03 -6.31
N PRO A 54 7.31 13.12 -7.18
CA PRO A 54 8.06 11.90 -7.50
C PRO A 54 9.42 12.16 -8.12
N GLY A 55 9.60 13.29 -8.81
CA GLY A 55 10.87 13.66 -9.44
C GLY A 55 12.02 13.86 -8.45
N LYS A 56 11.72 13.98 -7.14
CA LYS A 56 12.75 14.03 -6.10
C LYS A 56 13.29 12.67 -5.70
N ASP A 57 12.50 11.64 -5.88
CA ASP A 57 12.82 10.28 -5.45
C ASP A 57 13.10 9.35 -6.65
N PHE A 58 12.56 9.66 -7.85
CA PHE A 58 12.60 8.80 -9.01
C PHE A 58 13.01 9.57 -10.27
N SER A 59 14.06 9.11 -10.92
CA SER A 59 14.60 9.73 -12.14
C SER A 59 13.69 9.61 -13.36
N TRP A 60 12.76 8.66 -13.36
CA TRP A 60 11.79 8.45 -14.44
C TRP A 60 10.61 9.44 -14.40
N ALA A 61 10.37 10.10 -13.26
CA ALA A 61 9.22 10.98 -13.10
C ALA A 61 9.48 12.36 -13.72
N THR A 62 8.61 12.76 -14.64
CA THR A 62 8.63 14.10 -15.22
C THR A 62 8.10 15.14 -14.22
N PRO A 63 8.39 16.44 -14.41
CA PRO A 63 7.88 17.51 -13.54
C PRO A 63 6.35 17.54 -13.45
N GLU A 64 5.66 17.16 -14.52
CA GLU A 64 4.20 17.16 -14.62
C GLU A 64 3.55 15.94 -13.98
N TYR A 65 4.30 14.84 -13.77
CA TYR A 65 3.75 13.57 -13.27
C TYR A 65 3.04 13.72 -11.91
N LYS A 66 3.53 14.59 -11.03
CA LYS A 66 2.90 14.88 -9.73
C LYS A 66 1.48 15.42 -9.84
N ASN A 67 1.15 16.12 -10.95
CA ASN A 67 -0.17 16.73 -11.15
C ASN A 67 -1.28 15.69 -11.32
N TYR A 68 -0.91 14.44 -11.60
CA TYR A 68 -1.82 13.32 -11.83
C TYR A 68 -1.90 12.36 -10.65
N GLY A 69 -1.41 12.76 -9.48
CA GLY A 69 -1.66 12.04 -8.24
C GLY A 69 -3.15 12.09 -7.86
N TYR A 70 -3.72 10.98 -7.36
CA TYR A 70 -5.15 10.93 -7.07
C TYR A 70 -5.50 10.59 -5.62
N ALA A 71 -4.54 10.58 -4.70
CA ALA A 71 -4.81 10.28 -3.29
C ALA A 71 -5.93 11.12 -2.69
N GLU A 72 -6.00 12.42 -3.02
CA GLU A 72 -7.01 13.34 -2.52
C GLU A 72 -8.43 13.07 -3.06
N LEU A 73 -8.55 12.25 -4.08
CA LEU A 73 -9.85 11.81 -4.61
C LEU A 73 -10.44 10.63 -3.82
N LEU A 74 -9.69 10.05 -2.90
CA LEU A 74 -10.08 8.86 -2.16
C LEU A 74 -10.54 9.21 -0.75
N ASP A 75 -11.63 8.59 -0.32
CA ASP A 75 -12.02 8.57 1.10
C ASP A 75 -11.27 7.43 1.83
N LEU A 76 -10.89 6.40 1.08
CA LEU A 76 -10.18 5.23 1.57
C LEU A 76 -9.21 4.71 0.51
N TYR A 77 -7.94 4.56 0.89
CA TYR A 77 -6.95 3.87 0.10
C TYR A 77 -6.49 2.59 0.82
N ALA A 78 -6.63 1.45 0.18
CA ALA A 78 -6.12 0.17 0.68
C ALA A 78 -4.89 -0.24 -0.14
N THR A 79 -3.87 -0.74 0.53
CA THR A 79 -2.62 -1.15 -0.11
C THR A 79 -2.25 -2.56 0.26
N GLY A 80 -1.65 -3.30 -0.66
CA GLY A 80 -1.09 -4.63 -0.40
C GLY A 80 0.34 -4.54 0.10
N ASN A 81 0.54 -4.67 1.41
CA ASN A 81 1.84 -4.85 2.04
C ASN A 81 2.18 -6.34 2.09
N TYR A 82 2.24 -6.99 0.93
CA TYR A 82 2.36 -8.44 0.78
C TYR A 82 3.81 -8.90 0.87
N TYR A 83 4.38 -8.76 2.06
CA TYR A 83 5.76 -9.11 2.36
C TYR A 83 5.85 -10.09 3.52
N THR A 84 6.78 -11.01 3.44
CA THR A 84 7.13 -11.93 4.55
C THR A 84 8.14 -11.33 5.52
N ASP A 85 8.90 -10.32 5.09
CA ASP A 85 9.75 -9.53 5.98
C ASP A 85 8.91 -8.41 6.60
N ILE A 86 8.91 -8.30 7.92
CA ILE A 86 8.06 -7.35 8.64
C ILE A 86 8.80 -6.05 8.85
N THR A 87 10.07 -6.11 9.25
CA THR A 87 10.87 -4.94 9.56
C THR A 87 11.92 -4.65 8.50
N ILE A 88 12.36 -3.39 8.43
CA ILE A 88 13.49 -2.97 7.57
C ILE A 88 14.76 -3.76 7.94
N GLU A 89 14.93 -4.07 9.22
CA GLU A 89 16.09 -4.84 9.70
C GLU A 89 16.06 -6.28 9.21
N GLU A 90 14.90 -6.94 9.24
CA GLU A 90 14.73 -8.28 8.66
C GLU A 90 15.05 -8.28 7.18
N TYR A 91 14.47 -7.35 6.42
CA TYR A 91 14.72 -7.25 5.00
C TYR A 91 16.21 -7.11 4.66
N LYS A 92 16.92 -6.25 5.38
CA LYS A 92 18.38 -6.07 5.19
C LYS A 92 19.17 -7.34 5.46
N LYS A 93 18.75 -8.17 6.43
CA LYS A 93 19.39 -9.46 6.73
C LYS A 93 19.12 -10.51 5.66
N THR A 94 17.94 -10.51 5.06
CA THR A 94 17.57 -11.48 4.02
C THR A 94 18.15 -11.16 2.66
N ASN A 95 18.62 -9.92 2.44
CA ASN A 95 19.22 -9.44 1.19
C ASN A 95 18.40 -9.78 -0.06
N ARG A 96 17.07 -9.71 0.05
CA ARG A 96 16.17 -10.02 -1.06
C ARG A 96 15.97 -8.81 -1.95
N SER A 97 16.32 -8.95 -3.22
CA SER A 97 15.81 -8.11 -4.29
C SER A 97 14.53 -8.76 -4.84
N ILE A 98 13.36 -8.15 -4.64
CA ILE A 98 12.08 -8.78 -5.01
C ILE A 98 11.74 -8.53 -6.47
N TRP A 99 12.19 -7.43 -7.08
CA TRP A 99 11.83 -7.04 -8.44
C TRP A 99 13.04 -6.50 -9.20
N ASN A 100 13.01 -6.60 -10.52
CA ASN A 100 14.01 -6.01 -11.44
C ASN A 100 13.88 -4.47 -11.48
N GLU A 101 13.76 -3.83 -10.32
CA GLU A 101 13.70 -2.39 -10.26
C GLU A 101 15.09 -1.80 -10.40
N THR A 102 15.22 -0.89 -11.34
CA THR A 102 16.49 -0.22 -11.66
C THR A 102 16.66 1.09 -10.89
N ASP A 103 15.62 1.52 -10.21
CA ASP A 103 15.64 2.76 -9.45
C ASP A 103 16.46 2.61 -8.16
N SER A 104 17.30 3.61 -7.85
CA SER A 104 18.20 3.58 -6.70
C SER A 104 17.44 3.57 -5.36
N GLN A 105 16.26 4.17 -5.31
CA GLN A 105 15.40 4.16 -4.12
C GLN A 105 14.78 2.78 -3.91
N ALA A 106 14.30 2.17 -4.98
CA ALA A 106 13.80 0.81 -4.96
C ALA A 106 14.91 -0.18 -4.57
N GLN A 107 16.10 -0.01 -5.12
CA GLN A 107 17.27 -0.82 -4.79
C GLN A 107 17.73 -0.68 -3.34
N SER A 108 17.40 0.42 -2.65
CA SER A 108 17.67 0.54 -1.22
C SER A 108 16.91 -0.48 -0.38
N GLY A 109 15.86 -1.08 -0.94
CA GLY A 109 15.05 -2.15 -0.34
C GLY A 109 14.28 -1.77 0.91
N THR A 110 14.29 -0.50 1.30
CA THR A 110 13.70 -0.10 2.58
C THR A 110 12.18 -0.20 2.61
N TRP A 111 11.53 -0.34 1.47
CA TRP A 111 10.08 -0.49 1.34
C TRP A 111 9.60 -1.90 0.98
N TYR A 112 10.50 -2.84 0.74
CA TYR A 112 10.13 -4.24 0.46
C TYR A 112 9.93 -5.08 1.74
N CYS A 113 9.39 -4.44 2.75
CA CYS A 113 8.90 -5.05 3.97
C CYS A 113 7.70 -4.26 4.48
N VAL A 114 6.96 -4.81 5.42
CA VAL A 114 5.73 -4.18 5.93
C VAL A 114 6.02 -2.79 6.53
N GLU A 115 7.01 -2.69 7.41
CA GLU A 115 7.41 -1.41 8.03
C GLU A 115 7.84 -0.37 7.00
N GLY A 116 8.74 -0.75 6.10
CA GLY A 116 9.29 0.14 5.09
C GLY A 116 8.23 0.62 4.10
N SER A 117 7.34 -0.28 3.70
CA SER A 117 6.20 0.01 2.83
C SER A 117 5.25 1.02 3.47
N CYS A 118 4.85 0.81 4.73
CA CYS A 118 4.02 1.78 5.45
C CYS A 118 4.70 3.15 5.58
N ARG A 119 6.01 3.16 5.86
CA ARG A 119 6.79 4.40 5.94
C ARG A 119 6.82 5.14 4.60
N HIS A 120 7.04 4.42 3.51
CA HIS A 120 7.02 4.99 2.17
C HIS A 120 5.65 5.56 1.81
N LEU A 121 4.58 4.81 2.09
CA LEU A 121 3.20 5.26 1.87
C LEU A 121 2.88 6.55 2.64
N ARG A 122 3.27 6.66 3.91
CA ARG A 122 3.13 7.93 4.65
C ARG A 122 3.84 9.09 3.97
N HIS A 123 5.02 8.83 3.38
CA HIS A 123 5.78 9.85 2.65
C HIS A 123 5.07 10.31 1.38
N ILE A 124 4.59 9.39 0.53
CA ILE A 124 4.00 9.73 -0.77
C ILE A 124 2.54 10.18 -0.69
N LEU A 125 1.79 9.71 0.32
CA LEU A 125 0.37 10.07 0.51
C LEU A 125 0.17 11.41 1.21
N LYS A 126 1.21 12.00 1.82
CA LYS A 126 1.18 13.35 2.42
C LYS A 126 0.00 13.61 3.36
N GLY A 127 -0.29 12.65 4.24
CA GLY A 127 -1.37 12.77 5.23
C GLY A 127 -2.72 12.19 4.81
N ASN A 128 -2.89 11.77 3.56
CA ASN A 128 -4.05 10.97 3.18
C ASN A 128 -4.00 9.62 3.90
N LYS A 129 -5.17 9.15 4.36
CA LYS A 129 -5.29 7.89 5.11
C LYS A 129 -5.13 6.68 4.20
N PHE A 130 -4.54 5.61 4.76
CA PHE A 130 -4.47 4.33 4.07
C PHE A 130 -4.62 3.15 5.03
N ILE A 131 -5.13 2.05 4.50
CA ILE A 131 -5.25 0.76 5.18
C ILE A 131 -4.13 -0.15 4.69
N GLY A 132 -3.35 -0.71 5.62
CA GLY A 132 -2.35 -1.72 5.30
C GLY A 132 -2.99 -3.09 5.05
N GLY A 133 -2.76 -3.67 3.87
CA GLY A 133 -3.27 -5.00 3.52
C GLY A 133 -2.22 -6.08 3.72
N ILE A 134 -2.66 -7.24 4.15
CA ILE A 134 -1.82 -8.44 4.30
C ILE A 134 -2.39 -9.59 3.49
N LEU A 135 -1.51 -10.48 3.00
CA LEU A 135 -1.85 -11.71 2.31
C LEU A 135 -1.58 -12.90 3.23
N VAL A 136 -2.65 -13.50 3.74
CA VAL A 136 -2.59 -14.51 4.80
C VAL A 136 -1.85 -15.79 4.39
N ASP A 137 -1.96 -16.22 3.13
CA ASP A 137 -1.33 -17.45 2.63
C ASP A 137 0.20 -17.44 2.71
N GLN A 138 0.81 -16.26 2.76
CA GLN A 138 2.25 -16.10 2.92
C GLN A 138 2.78 -16.59 4.29
N PHE A 139 1.88 -16.83 5.25
CA PHE A 139 2.23 -17.16 6.64
C PHE A 139 1.85 -18.58 7.06
N TYR A 140 1.47 -19.43 6.13
CA TYR A 140 1.07 -20.81 6.45
C TYR A 140 2.16 -21.63 7.15
N ASP A 141 3.41 -21.41 6.76
CA ASP A 141 4.55 -22.11 7.34
C ASP A 141 5.10 -21.43 8.62
N ASN A 142 4.64 -20.22 8.91
CA ASN A 142 5.01 -19.46 10.10
C ASN A 142 3.86 -18.59 10.60
N PRO A 143 2.83 -19.18 11.23
CA PRO A 143 1.65 -18.45 11.70
C PRO A 143 1.96 -17.32 12.70
N ALA A 144 2.99 -17.44 13.51
CA ALA A 144 3.38 -16.38 14.45
C ALA A 144 3.70 -15.06 13.73
N LYS A 145 4.30 -15.12 12.55
CA LYS A 145 4.55 -13.93 11.72
C LYS A 145 3.27 -13.25 11.25
N LEU A 146 2.14 -13.95 11.17
CA LEU A 146 0.86 -13.32 10.84
C LEU A 146 0.46 -12.32 11.93
N SER A 147 0.56 -12.68 13.21
CA SER A 147 0.28 -11.78 14.33
C SER A 147 1.16 -10.55 14.29
N GLU A 148 2.47 -10.73 14.10
CA GLU A 148 3.45 -9.64 14.03
C GLU A 148 3.20 -8.71 12.83
N THR A 149 2.79 -9.27 11.68
CA THR A 149 2.46 -8.51 10.48
C THR A 149 1.20 -7.66 10.68
N ILE A 150 0.18 -8.24 11.32
CA ILE A 150 -1.06 -7.52 11.69
C ILE A 150 -0.71 -6.36 12.63
N GLU A 151 0.02 -6.63 13.70
CA GLU A 151 0.47 -5.62 14.65
C GLU A 151 1.22 -4.48 13.96
N MET A 152 2.20 -4.80 13.09
CA MET A 152 2.99 -3.79 12.37
C MET A 152 2.11 -2.92 11.47
N ASN A 153 1.19 -3.52 10.71
CA ASN A 153 0.27 -2.76 9.85
C ASN A 153 -0.61 -1.81 10.68
N LEU A 154 -1.23 -2.30 11.76
CA LEU A 154 -2.10 -1.48 12.62
C LEU A 154 -1.36 -0.33 13.26
N ARG A 155 -0.11 -0.54 13.70
CA ARG A 155 0.72 0.52 14.29
C ARG A 155 1.21 1.56 13.29
N ARG A 156 1.26 1.24 12.00
CA ARG A 156 1.89 2.08 10.96
C ARG A 156 0.93 2.63 9.93
N SER A 157 -0.31 2.13 9.86
CA SER A 157 -1.36 2.58 8.95
C SER A 157 -2.59 3.09 9.72
N ASP A 158 -3.67 3.41 9.01
CA ASP A 158 -4.90 3.90 9.61
C ASP A 158 -5.95 2.80 9.74
N GLY A 159 -5.58 1.55 9.44
CA GLY A 159 -6.43 0.37 9.53
C GLY A 159 -5.79 -0.84 8.85
N LEU A 160 -6.53 -1.94 8.83
CA LEU A 160 -6.06 -3.22 8.35
C LEU A 160 -7.04 -3.82 7.34
N MET A 161 -6.50 -4.37 6.25
CA MET A 161 -7.21 -5.26 5.34
C MET A 161 -6.55 -6.65 5.39
N VAL A 162 -7.34 -7.67 5.68
CA VAL A 162 -6.85 -9.07 5.72
C VAL A 162 -7.36 -9.80 4.49
N PHE A 163 -6.49 -10.22 3.61
CA PHE A 163 -6.79 -10.98 2.41
C PHE A 163 -6.24 -12.41 2.54
N ASP A 164 -7.08 -13.45 2.73
CA ASP A 164 -8.52 -13.30 2.95
C ASP A 164 -9.01 -14.30 4.03
N ILE A 165 -10.31 -14.26 4.30
CA ILE A 165 -10.96 -15.08 5.31
C ILE A 165 -10.88 -16.58 5.00
N VAL A 166 -10.83 -16.97 3.73
CA VAL A 166 -10.72 -18.38 3.33
C VAL A 166 -9.43 -19.00 3.86
N HIS A 167 -8.34 -18.25 3.81
CA HIS A 167 -7.05 -18.69 4.36
C HIS A 167 -7.07 -18.80 5.88
N ILE A 168 -7.74 -17.88 6.57
CA ILE A 168 -7.90 -17.91 8.03
C ILE A 168 -8.69 -19.15 8.45
N ILE A 169 -9.83 -19.41 7.79
CA ILE A 169 -10.69 -20.56 8.09
C ILE A 169 -9.98 -21.87 7.79
N SER A 170 -9.39 -22.01 6.59
CA SER A 170 -8.79 -23.27 6.13
C SER A 170 -7.59 -23.71 6.97
N LYS A 171 -6.88 -22.78 7.57
CA LYS A 171 -5.69 -23.02 8.39
C LYS A 171 -5.92 -22.76 9.88
N ASN A 172 -7.14 -22.41 10.27
CA ASN A 172 -7.52 -22.11 11.65
C ASN A 172 -6.61 -21.05 12.32
N LEU A 173 -6.38 -19.91 11.64
CA LEU A 173 -5.47 -18.85 12.05
C LEU A 173 -6.15 -17.74 12.88
N TRP A 174 -7.31 -18.02 13.48
CA TRP A 174 -8.06 -17.05 14.27
C TRP A 174 -7.30 -16.51 15.48
N LYS A 175 -6.53 -17.39 16.13
CA LYS A 175 -5.71 -17.01 17.29
C LYS A 175 -4.66 -15.97 16.91
N GLU A 176 -3.94 -16.17 15.82
CA GLU A 176 -2.90 -15.27 15.32
C GLU A 176 -3.50 -13.92 14.91
N VAL A 177 -4.68 -13.93 14.29
CA VAL A 177 -5.40 -12.70 13.96
C VAL A 177 -5.79 -11.95 15.24
N GLU A 178 -6.38 -12.61 16.23
CA GLU A 178 -6.77 -12.01 17.50
C GLU A 178 -5.56 -11.41 18.25
N GLU A 179 -4.47 -12.15 18.33
CA GLU A 179 -3.22 -11.69 18.98
C GLU A 179 -2.67 -10.45 18.28
N GLY A 180 -2.58 -10.47 16.94
CA GLY A 180 -2.10 -9.32 16.17
C GLY A 180 -2.98 -8.09 16.33
N MET A 181 -4.30 -8.26 16.38
CA MET A 181 -5.26 -7.17 16.61
C MET A 181 -5.11 -6.56 18.00
N LYS A 182 -4.98 -7.37 19.05
CA LYS A 182 -4.76 -6.91 20.44
C LYS A 182 -3.46 -6.13 20.56
N ASN A 183 -2.37 -6.68 20.03
CA ASN A 183 -1.04 -6.07 20.11
C ASN A 183 -0.96 -4.77 19.29
N GLY A 184 -1.67 -4.69 18.19
CA GLY A 184 -1.78 -3.49 17.35
C GLY A 184 -2.65 -2.37 17.96
N GLY A 185 -3.36 -2.64 19.06
CA GLY A 185 -4.17 -1.64 19.77
C GLY A 185 -5.58 -1.45 19.18
N SER A 186 -6.13 -2.46 18.51
CA SER A 186 -7.45 -2.39 17.83
C SER A 186 -8.58 -3.08 18.62
N LEU A 187 -8.30 -3.62 19.80
CA LEU A 187 -9.29 -4.25 20.70
C LEU A 187 -9.22 -3.62 22.09
#